data_1d99dc10ebd0016372c9bc72c87a947e
#
_entry.id   1d99dc10ebd0016372c9bc72c87a947e
#
_cell.length_a   1.000
_cell.length_b   1.000
_cell.length_c   1.000
_cell.angle_alpha   90.00
_cell.angle_beta   90.00
_cell.angle_gamma   90.00
#
_symmetry.space_group_name_H-M   'P 1'
#
loop_
_entity.id
_entity.type
_entity.pdbx_description
1 polymer ?
#
loop_
_entity_poly.entity_id
_entity_poly.type
_entity_poly.pdbx_seq_one_letter_code
_entity_poly.pdbx_strand_id
1 'polypeptide(L)'
;MPSTHAQQPIRTLVTGASGFTGRYLVDNLLGRGHTVIETVAGRHEPETPTRVRLDITSPDMCRRVIETVRPDYIVHLAAISFVGHNDPLDFYRVNVLGTLNLLEACAAVGHTPRKLLIASSANVYGNVTSDAIDETFPVTPVNHYAASKAAMETMVRTWFDRLPILIVRPFNYTGRGQASNFLVPKIVEHFARREPAIELGNIDVARDFSDVRYVASAYEALLDSAVAAETVNVCTGTPYTLREILSAASDLTGHEIEIQVNPAFVRQTDVKMLAGSPAKLRSLVPKVEAIPFMDTLRWMLAA
;
A
#
# COMPACT_ATOMS: atom_id res chain seq x y z
N MET A 1 3.80 36.65 30.37
CA MET A 1 3.25 35.33 30.18
C MET A 1 3.37 35.02 28.68
N PRO A 2 4.24 34.15 28.22
CA PRO A 2 4.21 33.76 26.81
C PRO A 2 2.95 32.92 26.57
N SER A 3 2.09 33.38 25.66
CA SER A 3 0.91 32.67 25.22
C SER A 3 1.38 31.38 24.52
N THR A 4 1.17 30.26 25.15
CA THR A 4 1.25 28.93 24.51
C THR A 4 0.17 28.89 23.41
N HIS A 5 0.52 29.27 22.18
CA HIS A 5 -0.28 28.90 21.02
C HIS A 5 -0.27 27.37 20.96
N ALA A 6 -1.34 26.77 21.43
CA ALA A 6 -1.59 25.34 21.16
C ALA A 6 -1.54 25.16 19.64
N GLN A 7 -0.52 24.48 19.15
CA GLN A 7 -0.39 24.16 17.74
C GLN A 7 -1.64 23.39 17.32
N GLN A 8 -2.36 23.86 16.32
CA GLN A 8 -3.52 23.12 15.82
C GLN A 8 -3.08 21.72 15.38
N PRO A 9 -3.85 20.69 15.72
CA PRO A 9 -3.49 19.33 15.33
C PRO A 9 -3.40 19.22 13.80
N ILE A 10 -2.39 18.50 13.33
CA ILE A 10 -2.15 18.26 11.90
C ILE A 10 -3.36 17.52 11.31
N ARG A 11 -3.94 18.05 10.24
CA ARG A 11 -5.08 17.44 9.55
C ARG A 11 -4.57 16.56 8.42
N THR A 12 -4.88 15.27 8.49
CA THR A 12 -4.44 14.30 7.47
C THR A 12 -5.63 13.65 6.78
N LEU A 13 -5.75 13.86 5.48
CA LEU A 13 -6.74 13.17 4.64
C LEU A 13 -6.17 11.83 4.20
N VAL A 14 -6.88 10.74 4.50
CA VAL A 14 -6.51 9.38 4.06
C VAL A 14 -7.58 8.86 3.11
N THR A 15 -7.24 8.73 1.82
CA THR A 15 -8.12 8.06 0.87
C THR A 15 -7.89 6.55 0.92
N GLY A 16 -8.96 5.76 0.86
CA GLY A 16 -8.85 4.31 1.06
C GLY A 16 -8.59 3.92 2.51
N ALA A 17 -9.01 4.76 3.47
CA ALA A 17 -8.82 4.57 4.91
C ALA A 17 -9.41 3.25 5.43
N SER A 18 -10.57 2.81 4.92
CA SER A 18 -11.20 1.54 5.30
C SER A 18 -10.52 0.30 4.72
N GLY A 19 -9.57 0.48 3.79
CA GLY A 19 -8.79 -0.59 3.19
C GLY A 19 -7.79 -1.22 4.17
N PHE A 20 -7.16 -2.31 3.73
CA PHE A 20 -6.21 -3.07 4.56
C PHE A 20 -5.10 -2.19 5.15
N THR A 21 -4.36 -1.46 4.31
CA THR A 21 -3.28 -0.58 4.77
C THR A 21 -3.80 0.66 5.48
N GLY A 22 -4.94 1.19 5.00
CA GLY A 22 -5.53 2.42 5.52
C GLY A 22 -5.83 2.35 7.00
N ARG A 23 -6.40 1.24 7.49
CA ARG A 23 -6.71 1.05 8.91
C ARG A 23 -5.48 1.16 9.81
N TYR A 24 -4.38 0.48 9.47
CA TYR A 24 -3.13 0.55 10.23
C TYR A 24 -2.52 1.95 10.21
N LEU A 25 -2.58 2.63 9.06
CA LEU A 25 -2.06 3.99 8.94
C LEU A 25 -2.90 4.98 9.75
N VAL A 26 -4.23 4.86 9.71
CA VAL A 26 -5.14 5.70 10.51
C VAL A 26 -4.83 5.57 12.00
N ASP A 27 -4.67 4.33 12.50
CA ASP A 27 -4.31 4.08 13.90
C ASP A 27 -2.97 4.73 14.28
N ASN A 28 -1.95 4.62 13.43
CA ASN A 28 -0.65 5.25 13.65
C ASN A 28 -0.77 6.79 13.71
N LEU A 29 -1.46 7.39 12.74
CA LEU A 29 -1.64 8.85 12.66
C LEU A 29 -2.42 9.39 13.86
N LEU A 30 -3.48 8.70 14.29
CA LEU A 30 -4.24 9.05 15.49
C LEU A 30 -3.37 8.95 16.74
N GLY A 31 -2.54 7.90 16.84
CA GLY A 31 -1.57 7.72 17.93
C GLY A 31 -0.53 8.85 18.03
N ARG A 32 -0.26 9.54 16.92
CA ARG A 32 0.60 10.73 16.82
C ARG A 32 -0.13 12.06 17.04
N GLY A 33 -1.43 12.03 17.31
CA GLY A 33 -2.22 13.23 17.57
C GLY A 33 -2.67 13.97 16.31
N HIS A 34 -2.66 13.31 15.14
CA HIS A 34 -3.26 13.88 13.93
C HIS A 34 -4.79 13.89 14.04
N THR A 35 -5.42 14.90 13.46
CA THR A 35 -6.84 14.84 13.12
C THR A 35 -6.94 14.13 11.78
N VAL A 36 -7.29 12.84 11.79
CA VAL A 36 -7.41 12.04 10.57
C VAL A 36 -8.80 12.18 9.98
N ILE A 37 -8.88 12.53 8.69
CA ILE A 37 -10.11 12.55 7.92
C ILE A 37 -10.05 11.34 6.97
N GLU A 38 -10.89 10.36 7.25
CA GLU A 38 -11.03 9.14 6.47
C GLU A 38 -11.97 9.36 5.28
N THR A 39 -11.61 8.86 4.10
CA THR A 39 -12.57 8.83 3.01
C THR A 39 -13.17 7.44 2.82
N VAL A 40 -14.47 7.41 2.52
CA VAL A 40 -15.22 6.20 2.25
C VAL A 40 -15.90 6.30 0.87
N ALA A 41 -15.86 5.21 0.10
CA ALA A 41 -16.48 5.17 -1.23
C ALA A 41 -17.93 4.65 -1.20
N GLY A 42 -18.32 3.94 -0.15
CA GLY A 42 -19.65 3.31 -0.01
C GLY A 42 -20.78 4.33 0.15
N ARG A 43 -21.89 4.12 -0.59
CA ARG A 43 -23.08 5.01 -0.50
C ARG A 43 -23.81 4.92 0.85
N HIS A 44 -23.60 3.84 1.60
CA HIS A 44 -24.31 3.56 2.85
C HIS A 44 -23.48 3.82 4.10
N GLU A 45 -22.22 4.22 3.96
CA GLU A 45 -21.40 4.58 5.12
C GLU A 45 -21.75 5.98 5.60
N PRO A 46 -22.03 6.15 6.92
CA PRO A 46 -22.41 7.46 7.46
C PRO A 46 -21.20 8.41 7.43
N GLU A 47 -21.47 9.66 7.05
CA GLU A 47 -20.50 10.75 7.17
C GLU A 47 -20.45 11.25 8.62
N THR A 48 -19.25 11.59 9.07
CA THR A 48 -18.99 12.23 10.37
C THR A 48 -18.00 13.36 10.16
N PRO A 49 -17.70 14.20 11.16
CA PRO A 49 -16.66 15.23 11.02
C PRO A 49 -15.29 14.72 10.62
N THR A 50 -14.99 13.43 10.89
CA THR A 50 -13.72 12.76 10.56
C THR A 50 -13.87 11.68 9.48
N ARG A 51 -15.05 11.51 8.92
CA ARG A 51 -15.31 10.52 7.85
C ARG A 51 -16.16 11.16 6.76
N VAL A 52 -15.58 11.31 5.56
CA VAL A 52 -16.21 11.98 4.43
C VAL A 52 -16.37 11.02 3.26
N ARG A 53 -17.49 11.15 2.54
CA ARG A 53 -17.68 10.36 1.31
C ARG A 53 -16.84 10.93 0.18
N LEU A 54 -16.12 10.05 -0.51
CA LEU A 54 -15.33 10.41 -1.68
C LEU A 54 -15.33 9.28 -2.70
N ASP A 55 -15.99 9.49 -3.82
CA ASP A 55 -15.71 8.76 -5.04
C ASP A 55 -14.56 9.48 -5.76
N ILE A 56 -13.39 8.85 -5.76
CA ILE A 56 -12.19 9.46 -6.35
C ILE A 56 -12.32 9.67 -7.87
N THR A 57 -13.24 8.96 -8.54
CA THR A 57 -13.52 9.15 -9.97
C THR A 57 -14.39 10.36 -10.27
N SER A 58 -14.91 11.04 -9.23
CA SER A 58 -15.71 12.26 -9.36
C SER A 58 -14.87 13.51 -9.08
N PRO A 59 -14.55 14.34 -10.10
CA PRO A 59 -13.80 15.59 -9.93
C PRO A 59 -14.45 16.55 -8.92
N ASP A 60 -15.79 16.65 -8.97
CA ASP A 60 -16.54 17.54 -8.09
C ASP A 60 -16.49 17.11 -6.62
N MET A 61 -16.52 15.80 -6.36
CA MET A 61 -16.36 15.29 -4.99
C MET A 61 -14.94 15.51 -4.49
N CYS A 62 -13.92 15.29 -5.32
CA CYS A 62 -12.54 15.59 -4.97
C CYS A 62 -12.36 17.07 -4.61
N ARG A 63 -12.86 17.98 -5.45
CA ARG A 63 -12.80 19.43 -5.19
C ARG A 63 -13.46 19.80 -3.88
N ARG A 64 -14.70 19.35 -3.64
CA ARG A 64 -15.45 19.63 -2.42
C ARG A 64 -14.73 19.14 -1.16
N VAL A 65 -14.18 17.90 -1.20
CA VAL A 65 -13.46 17.35 -0.06
C VAL A 65 -12.20 18.17 0.23
N ILE A 66 -11.37 18.47 -0.78
CA ILE A 66 -10.16 19.28 -0.58
C ILE A 66 -10.49 20.69 -0.06
N GLU A 67 -11.53 21.34 -0.61
CA GLU A 67 -11.97 22.67 -0.19
C GLU A 67 -12.45 22.69 1.26
N THR A 68 -13.23 21.69 1.66
CA THR A 68 -13.79 21.59 3.02
C THR A 68 -12.76 21.15 4.04
N VAL A 69 -11.94 20.15 3.70
CA VAL A 69 -10.99 19.54 4.63
C VAL A 69 -9.74 20.39 4.78
N ARG A 70 -9.20 20.96 3.70
CA ARG A 70 -7.91 21.68 3.65
C ARG A 70 -6.82 20.94 4.44
N PRO A 71 -6.46 19.72 4.02
CA PRO A 71 -5.57 18.85 4.80
C PRO A 71 -4.12 19.34 4.77
N ASP A 72 -3.41 19.26 5.91
CA ASP A 72 -1.96 19.45 5.95
C ASP A 72 -1.22 18.33 5.21
N TYR A 73 -1.69 17.10 5.37
CA TYR A 73 -1.17 15.92 4.68
C TYR A 73 -2.28 15.19 3.92
N ILE A 74 -1.92 14.62 2.78
CA ILE A 74 -2.79 13.70 2.04
C ILE A 74 -2.04 12.38 1.87
N VAL A 75 -2.69 11.27 2.27
CA VAL A 75 -2.20 9.92 1.96
C VAL A 75 -3.21 9.24 1.03
N HIS A 76 -2.78 9.06 -0.22
CA HIS A 76 -3.63 8.51 -1.26
C HIS A 76 -3.41 7.01 -1.43
N LEU A 77 -4.27 6.22 -0.76
CA LEU A 77 -4.28 4.74 -0.82
C LEU A 77 -5.45 4.19 -1.63
N ALA A 78 -6.45 5.02 -1.98
CA ALA A 78 -7.59 4.58 -2.76
C ALA A 78 -7.14 4.09 -4.13
N ALA A 79 -7.34 2.79 -4.38
CA ALA A 79 -6.96 2.13 -5.62
C ALA A 79 -7.67 0.79 -5.74
N ILE A 80 -7.83 0.30 -6.97
CA ILE A 80 -8.07 -1.12 -7.21
C ILE A 80 -6.71 -1.79 -7.21
N SER A 81 -6.48 -2.70 -6.23
CA SER A 81 -5.18 -3.36 -6.01
C SER A 81 -5.18 -4.86 -6.32
N PHE A 82 -6.34 -5.49 -6.41
CA PHE A 82 -6.43 -6.92 -6.71
C PHE A 82 -6.25 -7.15 -8.20
N VAL A 83 -5.11 -7.77 -8.58
CA VAL A 83 -4.72 -8.01 -9.99
C VAL A 83 -5.75 -8.83 -10.76
N GLY A 84 -6.55 -9.66 -10.09
CA GLY A 84 -7.63 -10.46 -10.69
C GLY A 84 -8.97 -9.72 -10.83
N HIS A 85 -9.00 -8.39 -10.79
CA HIS A 85 -10.21 -7.62 -11.04
C HIS A 85 -10.74 -7.82 -12.46
N ASN A 86 -12.08 -7.95 -12.60
CA ASN A 86 -12.68 -8.40 -13.85
C ASN A 86 -12.66 -7.36 -14.99
N ASP A 87 -12.81 -6.06 -14.67
CA ASP A 87 -12.74 -5.00 -15.69
C ASP A 87 -11.37 -4.32 -15.69
N PRO A 88 -10.53 -4.53 -16.72
CA PRO A 88 -9.24 -3.88 -16.80
C PRO A 88 -9.31 -2.33 -16.86
N LEU A 89 -10.40 -1.76 -17.36
CA LEU A 89 -10.54 -0.31 -17.50
C LEU A 89 -10.73 0.37 -16.14
N ASP A 90 -11.28 -0.33 -15.17
CA ASP A 90 -11.45 0.21 -13.82
C ASP A 90 -10.11 0.53 -13.15
N PHE A 91 -9.05 -0.25 -13.44
CA PHE A 91 -7.71 0.10 -12.98
C PHE A 91 -7.29 1.50 -13.44
N TYR A 92 -7.57 1.86 -14.69
CA TYR A 92 -7.19 3.18 -15.22
C TYR A 92 -8.14 4.27 -14.71
N ARG A 93 -9.45 4.01 -14.65
CA ARG A 93 -10.42 4.98 -14.11
C ARG A 93 -10.12 5.36 -12.66
N VAL A 94 -9.86 4.36 -11.81
CA VAL A 94 -9.63 4.60 -10.38
C VAL A 94 -8.19 5.02 -10.12
N ASN A 95 -7.20 4.23 -10.60
CA ASN A 95 -5.81 4.46 -10.21
C ASN A 95 -5.17 5.65 -10.93
N VAL A 96 -5.56 5.95 -12.17
CA VAL A 96 -4.98 7.07 -12.94
C VAL A 96 -5.87 8.29 -12.85
N LEU A 97 -7.11 8.20 -13.37
CA LEU A 97 -8.01 9.36 -13.42
C LEU A 97 -8.43 9.80 -12.01
N GLY A 98 -8.68 8.85 -11.10
CA GLY A 98 -8.97 9.17 -9.70
C GLY A 98 -7.83 9.94 -9.03
N THR A 99 -6.58 9.53 -9.24
CA THR A 99 -5.40 10.26 -8.74
C THR A 99 -5.31 11.65 -9.38
N LEU A 100 -5.52 11.76 -10.70
CA LEU A 100 -5.52 13.07 -11.40
C LEU A 100 -6.57 14.00 -10.80
N ASN A 101 -7.80 13.53 -10.58
CA ASN A 101 -8.88 14.34 -10.00
C ASN A 101 -8.48 14.91 -8.62
N LEU A 102 -7.78 14.13 -7.80
CA LEU A 102 -7.28 14.60 -6.50
C LEU A 102 -6.24 15.71 -6.63
N LEU A 103 -5.28 15.57 -7.57
CA LEU A 103 -4.24 16.58 -7.83
C LEU A 103 -4.85 17.86 -8.38
N GLU A 104 -5.76 17.75 -9.36
CA GLU A 104 -6.49 18.88 -9.93
C GLU A 104 -7.34 19.60 -8.88
N ALA A 105 -7.97 18.85 -7.95
CA ALA A 105 -8.73 19.44 -6.86
C ALA A 105 -7.84 20.31 -5.95
N CYS A 106 -6.63 19.86 -5.59
CA CYS A 106 -5.68 20.65 -4.82
C CYS A 106 -5.32 21.95 -5.55
N ALA A 107 -5.04 21.88 -6.86
CA ALA A 107 -4.70 23.05 -7.65
C ALA A 107 -5.88 24.02 -7.83
N ALA A 108 -7.08 23.50 -8.10
CA ALA A 108 -8.28 24.29 -8.36
C ALA A 108 -8.73 25.11 -7.13
N VAL A 109 -8.58 24.57 -5.92
CA VAL A 109 -8.92 25.28 -4.68
C VAL A 109 -7.76 26.10 -4.11
N GLY A 110 -6.62 26.17 -4.81
CA GLY A 110 -5.44 26.89 -4.36
C GLY A 110 -4.94 26.39 -3.00
N HIS A 111 -5.04 25.07 -2.75
CA HIS A 111 -4.57 24.46 -1.52
C HIS A 111 -3.38 23.55 -1.77
N THR A 112 -2.24 23.89 -1.17
CA THR A 112 -1.03 23.07 -1.23
C THR A 112 -0.82 22.40 0.12
N PRO A 113 -1.00 21.05 0.22
CA PRO A 113 -0.67 20.32 1.44
C PRO A 113 0.84 20.38 1.70
N ARG A 114 1.28 20.15 2.94
CA ARG A 114 2.71 20.05 3.29
C ARG A 114 3.35 18.84 2.61
N LYS A 115 2.58 17.76 2.42
CA LYS A 115 2.98 16.58 1.65
C LYS A 115 1.78 15.78 1.16
N LEU A 116 1.95 15.19 -0.01
CA LEU A 116 1.01 14.30 -0.63
C LEU A 116 1.73 12.97 -0.94
N LEU A 117 1.48 11.91 -0.15
CA LEU A 117 2.01 10.59 -0.35
C LEU A 117 1.05 9.78 -1.23
N ILE A 118 1.55 9.23 -2.33
CA ILE A 118 0.77 8.45 -3.30
C ILE A 118 1.29 7.02 -3.34
N ALA A 119 0.44 6.04 -3.04
CA ALA A 119 0.80 4.64 -3.10
C ALA A 119 0.76 4.11 -4.55
N SER A 120 1.95 3.77 -5.07
CA SER A 120 2.15 2.97 -6.25
C SER A 120 2.29 1.49 -5.89
N SER A 121 3.15 0.75 -6.57
CA SER A 121 3.43 -0.67 -6.32
C SER A 121 4.76 -1.09 -6.94
N ALA A 122 5.48 -2.03 -6.31
CA ALA A 122 6.65 -2.68 -6.93
C ALA A 122 6.29 -3.50 -8.18
N ASN A 123 5.02 -3.81 -8.39
CA ASN A 123 4.58 -4.49 -9.63
C ASN A 123 4.89 -3.67 -10.90
N VAL A 124 5.15 -2.36 -10.80
CA VAL A 124 5.58 -1.53 -11.94
C VAL A 124 6.90 -1.98 -12.53
N TYR A 125 7.77 -2.63 -11.76
CA TYR A 125 9.04 -3.17 -12.24
C TYR A 125 8.86 -4.39 -13.16
N GLY A 126 7.71 -5.10 -13.08
CA GLY A 126 7.45 -6.27 -13.89
C GLY A 126 8.38 -7.45 -13.58
N ASN A 127 8.82 -8.14 -14.63
CA ASN A 127 9.65 -9.34 -14.53
C ASN A 127 11.15 -8.99 -14.53
N VAL A 128 11.61 -8.32 -13.49
CA VAL A 128 13.03 -8.01 -13.31
C VAL A 128 13.73 -9.17 -12.62
N THR A 129 14.90 -9.56 -13.14
CA THR A 129 15.76 -10.58 -12.53
C THR A 129 16.86 -9.87 -11.73
N SER A 130 16.59 -9.56 -10.47
CA SER A 130 17.56 -8.93 -9.55
C SER A 130 17.22 -9.28 -8.12
N ASP A 131 18.29 -9.43 -7.30
CA ASP A 131 18.15 -9.71 -5.86
C ASP A 131 17.81 -8.47 -5.04
N ALA A 132 17.98 -7.26 -5.62
CA ALA A 132 17.69 -6.00 -4.95
C ALA A 132 17.31 -4.92 -5.98
N ILE A 133 16.02 -4.75 -6.19
CA ILE A 133 15.48 -3.75 -7.12
C ILE A 133 15.43 -2.40 -6.40
N ASP A 134 16.22 -1.44 -6.84
CA ASP A 134 16.11 -0.05 -6.40
C ASP A 134 15.22 0.81 -7.32
N GLU A 135 15.06 2.08 -6.97
CA GLU A 135 14.15 2.99 -7.67
C GLU A 135 14.63 3.41 -9.06
N THR A 136 15.89 3.11 -9.43
CA THR A 136 16.47 3.41 -10.75
C THR A 136 16.14 2.34 -11.79
N PHE A 137 15.65 1.18 -11.36
CA PHE A 137 15.26 0.10 -12.27
C PHE A 137 14.14 0.51 -13.22
N PRO A 138 14.18 0.01 -14.47
CA PRO A 138 13.17 0.32 -15.46
C PRO A 138 11.77 -0.09 -15.00
N VAL A 139 10.78 0.72 -15.38
CA VAL A 139 9.36 0.42 -15.19
C VAL A 139 8.86 -0.36 -16.40
N THR A 140 8.59 -1.67 -16.22
CA THR A 140 8.22 -2.61 -17.28
C THR A 140 7.00 -3.46 -16.87
N PRO A 141 5.81 -2.83 -16.73
CA PRO A 141 4.62 -3.48 -16.20
C PRO A 141 4.15 -4.64 -17.09
N VAL A 142 3.71 -5.76 -16.48
CA VAL A 142 3.30 -6.99 -17.17
C VAL A 142 1.81 -7.33 -17.05
N ASN A 143 1.03 -6.49 -16.40
CA ASN A 143 -0.42 -6.62 -16.27
C ASN A 143 -1.09 -5.26 -16.15
N HIS A 144 -2.44 -5.21 -16.29
CA HIS A 144 -3.19 -3.95 -16.27
C HIS A 144 -3.08 -3.18 -14.96
N TYR A 145 -3.02 -3.87 -13.81
CA TYR A 145 -2.79 -3.21 -12.51
C TYR A 145 -1.44 -2.49 -12.49
N ALA A 146 -0.36 -3.21 -12.83
CA ALA A 146 0.99 -2.62 -12.89
C ALA A 146 1.07 -1.49 -13.92
N ALA A 147 0.46 -1.68 -15.11
CA ALA A 147 0.40 -0.67 -16.15
C ALA A 147 -0.35 0.59 -15.70
N SER A 148 -1.46 0.44 -14.97
CA SER A 148 -2.19 1.59 -14.41
C SER A 148 -1.38 2.34 -13.36
N LYS A 149 -0.63 1.62 -12.49
CA LYS A 149 0.26 2.26 -11.52
C LYS A 149 1.43 2.98 -12.21
N ALA A 150 2.04 2.39 -13.23
CA ALA A 150 3.09 3.04 -14.03
C ALA A 150 2.58 4.30 -14.76
N ALA A 151 1.40 4.23 -15.37
CA ALA A 151 0.74 5.38 -15.99
C ALA A 151 0.43 6.48 -14.96
N MET A 152 -0.09 6.09 -13.78
CA MET A 152 -0.32 7.02 -12.68
C MET A 152 0.98 7.72 -12.26
N GLU A 153 2.09 7.00 -12.05
CA GLU A 153 3.36 7.60 -11.67
C GLU A 153 3.86 8.60 -12.74
N THR A 154 3.74 8.23 -14.02
CA THR A 154 4.15 9.12 -15.14
C THR A 154 3.32 10.41 -15.13
N MET A 155 2.01 10.30 -14.95
CA MET A 155 1.11 11.44 -14.81
C MET A 155 1.44 12.28 -13.57
N VAL A 156 1.64 11.65 -12.40
CA VAL A 156 1.95 12.32 -11.14
C VAL A 156 3.26 13.11 -11.20
N ARG A 157 4.29 12.63 -11.92
CA ARG A 157 5.57 13.33 -12.11
C ARG A 157 5.40 14.68 -12.80
N THR A 158 4.36 14.87 -13.63
CA THR A 158 4.07 16.18 -14.26
C THR A 158 3.56 17.23 -13.25
N TRP A 159 3.32 16.82 -11.99
CA TRP A 159 2.85 17.67 -10.90
C TRP A 159 3.92 17.99 -9.85
N PHE A 160 5.13 17.44 -9.98
CA PHE A 160 6.19 17.59 -8.98
C PHE A 160 6.61 19.04 -8.72
N ASP A 161 6.58 19.90 -9.74
CA ASP A 161 6.88 21.32 -9.60
C ASP A 161 5.73 22.14 -8.96
N ARG A 162 4.56 21.52 -8.79
CA ARG A 162 3.33 22.18 -8.32
C ARG A 162 2.89 21.74 -6.95
N LEU A 163 3.17 20.49 -6.59
CA LEU A 163 2.74 19.87 -5.34
C LEU A 163 3.88 19.05 -4.70
N PRO A 164 4.03 19.05 -3.39
CA PRO A 164 5.08 18.30 -2.68
C PRO A 164 4.73 16.82 -2.60
N ILE A 165 4.82 16.13 -3.72
CA ILE A 165 4.40 14.73 -3.87
C ILE A 165 5.56 13.79 -3.57
N LEU A 166 5.23 12.68 -2.90
CA LEU A 166 6.08 11.52 -2.69
C LEU A 166 5.37 10.27 -3.20
N ILE A 167 5.97 9.57 -4.14
CA ILE A 167 5.47 8.28 -4.62
C ILE A 167 6.12 7.16 -3.80
N VAL A 168 5.33 6.23 -3.29
CA VAL A 168 5.85 5.04 -2.62
C VAL A 168 5.52 3.79 -3.43
N ARG A 169 6.51 2.89 -3.59
CA ARG A 169 6.36 1.58 -4.25
C ARG A 169 6.48 0.47 -3.20
N PRO A 170 5.38 0.11 -2.51
CA PRO A 170 5.42 -1.04 -1.61
C PRO A 170 5.66 -2.32 -2.42
N PHE A 171 6.52 -3.18 -1.87
CA PHE A 171 6.65 -4.58 -2.29
C PHE A 171 5.50 -5.40 -1.69
N ASN A 172 5.58 -6.72 -1.74
CA ASN A 172 4.50 -7.49 -1.11
C ASN A 172 4.47 -7.24 0.39
N TYR A 173 3.30 -7.16 0.97
CA TYR A 173 3.12 -7.05 2.41
C TYR A 173 1.84 -7.72 2.83
N THR A 174 1.80 -8.12 4.11
CA THR A 174 0.71 -8.90 4.68
C THR A 174 0.49 -8.54 6.14
N GLY A 175 -0.60 -9.05 6.72
CA GLY A 175 -0.97 -8.86 8.11
C GLY A 175 -2.42 -9.24 8.39
N ARG A 176 -2.82 -9.15 9.64
CA ARG A 176 -4.21 -9.41 10.03
C ARG A 176 -5.19 -8.48 9.33
N GLY A 177 -6.32 -9.04 8.91
CA GLY A 177 -7.38 -8.30 8.21
C GLY A 177 -7.12 -8.07 6.70
N GLN A 178 -6.06 -8.63 6.13
CA GLN A 178 -5.94 -8.73 4.68
C GLN A 178 -6.89 -9.82 4.16
N ALA A 179 -7.49 -9.58 2.99
CA ALA A 179 -8.47 -10.50 2.41
C ALA A 179 -7.85 -11.87 2.06
N SER A 180 -8.61 -12.95 2.23
CA SER A 180 -8.15 -14.34 2.04
C SER A 180 -7.88 -14.73 0.59
N ASN A 181 -8.21 -13.87 -0.38
CA ASN A 181 -7.81 -14.04 -1.77
C ASN A 181 -6.34 -13.68 -2.04
N PHE A 182 -5.62 -13.13 -1.05
CA PHE A 182 -4.17 -12.94 -1.10
C PHE A 182 -3.44 -14.17 -0.55
N LEU A 183 -2.21 -14.37 -1.03
CA LEU A 183 -1.43 -15.58 -0.80
C LEU A 183 -1.21 -15.91 0.69
N VAL A 184 -0.61 -14.99 1.45
CA VAL A 184 -0.27 -15.26 2.86
C VAL A 184 -1.50 -15.42 3.74
N PRO A 185 -2.54 -14.56 3.65
CA PRO A 185 -3.80 -14.79 4.36
C PRO A 185 -4.46 -16.13 4.03
N LYS A 186 -4.43 -16.57 2.76
CA LYS A 186 -4.93 -17.89 2.36
C LYS A 186 -4.20 -19.01 3.08
N ILE A 187 -2.86 -18.96 3.13
CA ILE A 187 -2.03 -19.94 3.85
C ILE A 187 -2.40 -19.94 5.33
N VAL A 188 -2.39 -18.76 5.97
CA VAL A 188 -2.73 -18.61 7.39
C VAL A 188 -4.11 -19.20 7.71
N GLU A 189 -5.11 -18.92 6.89
CA GLU A 189 -6.47 -19.43 7.08
C GLU A 189 -6.53 -20.95 7.00
N HIS A 190 -5.85 -21.60 6.03
CA HIS A 190 -5.82 -23.04 5.89
C HIS A 190 -5.12 -23.71 7.08
N PHE A 191 -3.99 -23.17 7.53
CA PHE A 191 -3.29 -23.71 8.71
C PHE A 191 -4.08 -23.49 10.01
N ALA A 192 -4.71 -22.34 10.19
CA ALA A 192 -5.55 -22.06 11.36
C ALA A 192 -6.76 -22.98 11.44
N ARG A 193 -7.36 -23.32 10.29
CA ARG A 193 -8.49 -24.27 10.21
C ARG A 193 -8.05 -25.72 10.18
N ARG A 194 -6.74 -26.00 10.15
CA ARG A 194 -6.19 -27.36 10.04
C ARG A 194 -6.74 -28.12 8.81
N GLU A 195 -6.88 -27.40 7.69
CA GLU A 195 -7.34 -28.00 6.43
C GLU A 195 -6.35 -29.08 5.96
N PRO A 196 -6.82 -30.19 5.36
CA PRO A 196 -5.94 -31.29 4.95
C PRO A 196 -5.08 -30.94 3.74
N ALA A 197 -5.54 -30.01 2.88
CA ALA A 197 -4.84 -29.64 1.65
C ALA A 197 -5.02 -28.15 1.33
N ILE A 198 -4.08 -27.61 0.57
CA ILE A 198 -4.14 -26.24 0.04
C ILE A 198 -3.80 -26.25 -1.45
N GLU A 199 -4.67 -25.64 -2.28
CA GLU A 199 -4.38 -25.42 -3.68
C GLU A 199 -3.63 -24.12 -3.89
N LEU A 200 -2.46 -24.16 -4.50
CA LEU A 200 -1.61 -23.02 -4.82
C LEU A 200 -1.22 -23.02 -6.29
N GLY A 201 -0.73 -21.88 -6.79
CA GLY A 201 -0.13 -21.79 -8.12
C GLY A 201 1.34 -22.22 -8.09
N ASN A 202 2.20 -21.39 -8.67
CA ASN A 202 3.65 -21.66 -8.69
C ASN A 202 4.24 -21.50 -7.28
N ILE A 203 4.78 -22.59 -6.73
CA ILE A 203 5.38 -22.63 -5.40
C ILE A 203 6.88 -22.28 -5.39
N ASP A 204 7.49 -22.19 -6.57
CA ASP A 204 8.91 -21.90 -6.74
C ASP A 204 9.15 -20.39 -7.02
N VAL A 205 8.40 -19.55 -6.33
CA VAL A 205 8.53 -18.10 -6.38
C VAL A 205 8.96 -17.55 -5.04
N ALA A 206 9.75 -16.48 -5.07
CA ALA A 206 10.17 -15.76 -3.88
C ALA A 206 9.69 -14.31 -3.91
N ARG A 207 9.26 -13.78 -2.77
CA ARG A 207 8.77 -12.40 -2.63
C ARG A 207 9.32 -11.78 -1.35
N ASP A 208 9.63 -10.49 -1.42
CA ASP A 208 9.85 -9.67 -0.23
C ASP A 208 8.50 -9.34 0.40
N PHE A 209 8.21 -9.97 1.52
CA PHE A 209 6.99 -9.74 2.29
C PHE A 209 7.27 -8.88 3.50
N SER A 210 6.74 -7.68 3.49
CA SER A 210 6.76 -6.78 4.65
C SER A 210 5.55 -7.01 5.57
N ASP A 211 5.68 -6.60 6.82
CA ASP A 211 4.55 -6.47 7.73
C ASP A 211 3.76 -5.19 7.41
N VAL A 212 2.44 -5.23 7.41
CA VAL A 212 1.60 -4.05 7.16
C VAL A 212 1.84 -2.95 8.18
N ARG A 213 2.19 -3.29 9.42
CA ARG A 213 2.53 -2.31 10.49
C ARG A 213 3.81 -1.56 10.15
N TYR A 214 4.82 -2.25 9.62
CA TYR A 214 6.03 -1.63 9.10
C TYR A 214 5.72 -0.68 7.93
N VAL A 215 4.90 -1.13 6.97
CA VAL A 215 4.49 -0.29 5.82
C VAL A 215 3.76 0.96 6.29
N ALA A 216 2.82 0.84 7.23
CA ALA A 216 2.09 1.98 7.79
C ALA A 216 3.03 2.95 8.54
N SER A 217 3.97 2.42 9.34
CA SER A 217 4.98 3.23 10.04
C SER A 217 5.93 3.94 9.07
N ALA A 218 6.30 3.28 7.96
CA ALA A 218 7.11 3.90 6.91
C ALA A 218 6.37 5.06 6.24
N TYR A 219 5.09 4.87 5.89
CA TYR A 219 4.27 5.93 5.29
C TYR A 219 4.12 7.13 6.22
N GLU A 220 3.82 6.87 7.49
CA GLU A 220 3.71 7.91 8.51
C GLU A 220 5.02 8.69 8.65
N ALA A 221 6.16 8.02 8.82
CA ALA A 221 7.45 8.67 8.97
C ALA A 221 7.86 9.47 7.72
N LEU A 222 7.51 8.99 6.52
CA LEU A 222 7.77 9.68 5.27
C LEU A 222 6.97 10.98 5.13
N LEU A 223 5.81 11.14 5.79
CA LEU A 223 5.07 12.41 5.80
C LEU A 223 5.90 13.54 6.42
N ASP A 224 6.64 13.24 7.49
CA ASP A 224 7.48 14.22 8.18
C ASP A 224 8.88 14.40 7.57
N SER A 225 9.26 13.56 6.60
CA SER A 225 10.54 13.68 5.91
C SER A 225 10.61 14.95 5.04
N ALA A 226 11.80 15.49 4.82
CA ALA A 226 11.98 16.65 3.94
C ALA A 226 11.85 16.30 2.44
N VAL A 227 11.79 15.01 2.09
CA VAL A 227 11.83 14.58 0.69
C VAL A 227 10.49 14.79 -0.01
N ALA A 228 10.54 15.36 -1.22
CA ALA A 228 9.42 15.50 -2.14
C ALA A 228 9.91 15.36 -3.58
N ALA A 229 9.01 15.22 -4.54
CA ALA A 229 9.31 15.00 -5.95
C ALA A 229 10.16 13.74 -6.20
N GLU A 230 9.93 12.69 -5.41
CA GLU A 230 10.72 11.47 -5.37
C GLU A 230 9.84 10.21 -5.40
N THR A 231 10.51 9.09 -5.69
CA THR A 231 9.92 7.76 -5.56
C THR A 231 10.74 6.97 -4.55
N VAL A 232 10.08 6.20 -3.67
CA VAL A 232 10.72 5.41 -2.60
C VAL A 232 10.13 4.01 -2.57
N ASN A 233 10.98 2.99 -2.63
CA ASN A 233 10.59 1.61 -2.39
C ASN A 233 10.30 1.39 -0.90
N VAL A 234 9.23 0.66 -0.61
CA VAL A 234 8.90 0.23 0.76
C VAL A 234 8.95 -1.30 0.79
N CYS A 235 10.04 -1.82 1.34
CA CYS A 235 10.41 -3.23 1.35
C CYS A 235 11.36 -3.54 2.50
N THR A 236 11.57 -4.83 2.77
CA THR A 236 12.55 -5.28 3.79
C THR A 236 13.91 -5.59 3.19
N GLY A 237 13.95 -5.99 1.94
CA GLY A 237 15.14 -6.52 1.24
C GLY A 237 15.33 -8.03 1.46
N THR A 238 14.40 -8.70 2.12
CA THR A 238 14.51 -10.12 2.45
C THR A 238 13.38 -10.90 1.75
N PRO A 239 13.67 -11.59 0.64
CA PRO A 239 12.69 -12.44 -0.02
C PRO A 239 12.51 -13.77 0.74
N TYR A 240 11.29 -14.29 0.71
CA TYR A 240 10.92 -15.61 1.18
C TYR A 240 10.30 -16.40 0.05
N THR A 241 10.73 -17.65 -0.10
CA THR A 241 10.09 -18.60 -1.01
C THR A 241 8.75 -19.06 -0.43
N LEU A 242 7.83 -19.45 -1.30
CA LEU A 242 6.56 -19.98 -0.84
C LEU A 242 6.73 -21.27 -0.03
N ARG A 243 7.75 -22.07 -0.33
CA ARG A 243 8.10 -23.28 0.44
C ARG A 243 8.53 -22.94 1.86
N GLU A 244 9.37 -21.91 2.05
CA GLU A 244 9.79 -21.45 3.39
C GLU A 244 8.59 -20.95 4.21
N ILE A 245 7.65 -20.24 3.57
CA ILE A 245 6.43 -19.77 4.25
C ILE A 245 5.56 -20.94 4.72
N LEU A 246 5.36 -21.94 3.87
CA LEU A 246 4.57 -23.13 4.17
C LEU A 246 5.23 -23.97 5.28
N SER A 247 6.55 -24.18 5.20
CA SER A 247 7.32 -24.88 6.25
C SER A 247 7.21 -24.16 7.59
N ALA A 248 7.39 -22.82 7.59
CA ALA A 248 7.26 -22.04 8.82
C ALA A 248 5.85 -22.07 9.40
N ALA A 249 4.82 -22.08 8.57
CA ALA A 249 3.44 -22.20 9.05
C ALA A 249 3.17 -23.60 9.65
N SER A 250 3.74 -24.65 9.04
CA SER A 250 3.68 -26.02 9.59
C SER A 250 4.36 -26.11 10.96
N ASP A 251 5.58 -25.58 11.08
CA ASP A 251 6.34 -25.57 12.35
C ASP A 251 5.61 -24.80 13.45
N LEU A 252 5.01 -23.66 13.12
CA LEU A 252 4.31 -22.80 14.08
C LEU A 252 2.99 -23.40 14.55
N THR A 253 2.31 -24.18 13.72
CA THR A 253 0.98 -24.74 14.03
C THR A 253 1.01 -26.21 14.46
N GLY A 254 2.14 -26.90 14.24
CA GLY A 254 2.24 -28.35 14.38
C GLY A 254 1.25 -29.11 13.48
N HIS A 255 0.94 -28.54 12.29
CA HIS A 255 0.02 -29.12 11.33
C HIS A 255 0.70 -29.23 9.96
N GLU A 256 0.66 -30.41 9.37
CA GLU A 256 1.08 -30.63 8.00
C GLU A 256 -0.11 -30.52 7.04
N ILE A 257 0.10 -29.90 5.90
CA ILE A 257 -0.91 -29.70 4.87
C ILE A 257 -0.39 -30.23 3.53
N GLU A 258 -1.23 -30.94 2.78
CA GLU A 258 -0.90 -31.37 1.43
C GLU A 258 -0.92 -30.16 0.47
N ILE A 259 0.18 -29.94 -0.26
CA ILE A 259 0.28 -28.86 -1.22
C ILE A 259 -0.11 -29.36 -2.60
N GLN A 260 -1.21 -28.88 -3.13
CA GLN A 260 -1.72 -29.22 -4.46
C GLN A 260 -1.45 -28.05 -5.42
N VAL A 261 -0.62 -28.29 -6.44
CA VAL A 261 -0.34 -27.28 -7.47
C VAL A 261 -1.47 -27.29 -8.49
N ASN A 262 -2.27 -26.21 -8.48
CA ASN A 262 -3.34 -26.04 -9.44
C ASN A 262 -2.85 -25.20 -10.65
N PRO A 263 -2.77 -25.78 -11.87
CA PRO A 263 -2.31 -25.07 -13.06
C PRO A 263 -3.13 -23.81 -13.39
N ALA A 264 -4.41 -23.76 -12.99
CA ALA A 264 -5.26 -22.58 -13.19
C ALA A 264 -4.79 -21.36 -12.38
N PHE A 265 -4.01 -21.55 -11.31
CA PHE A 265 -3.43 -20.50 -10.49
C PHE A 265 -2.01 -20.12 -10.92
N VAL A 266 -1.40 -20.87 -11.84
CA VAL A 266 -0.07 -20.57 -12.38
C VAL A 266 -0.20 -19.46 -13.42
N ARG A 267 0.44 -18.31 -13.15
CA ARG A 267 0.48 -17.20 -14.10
C ARG A 267 1.60 -17.40 -15.10
N GLN A 268 1.32 -17.25 -16.40
CA GLN A 268 2.33 -17.39 -17.47
C GLN A 268 3.47 -16.36 -17.33
N THR A 269 3.21 -15.24 -16.65
CA THR A 269 4.16 -14.14 -16.43
C THR A 269 4.59 -14.06 -14.95
N ASP A 270 4.72 -15.21 -14.27
CA ASP A 270 5.09 -15.22 -12.86
C ASP A 270 6.55 -14.77 -12.66
N VAL A 271 6.74 -13.71 -11.91
CA VAL A 271 8.07 -13.23 -11.49
C VAL A 271 8.67 -14.25 -10.53
N LYS A 272 9.79 -14.88 -10.88
CA LYS A 272 10.44 -15.88 -10.01
C LYS A 272 10.87 -15.28 -8.67
N MET A 273 11.48 -14.11 -8.70
CA MET A 273 11.89 -13.40 -7.49
C MET A 273 11.57 -11.91 -7.62
N LEU A 274 10.97 -11.34 -6.57
CA LEU A 274 10.71 -9.91 -6.47
C LEU A 274 11.16 -9.46 -5.08
N ALA A 275 12.38 -8.91 -5.01
CA ALA A 275 12.97 -8.36 -3.80
C ALA A 275 13.45 -6.93 -4.04
N GLY A 276 13.18 -6.04 -3.08
CA GLY A 276 13.52 -4.63 -3.19
C GLY A 276 14.75 -4.24 -2.41
N SER A 277 15.38 -3.13 -2.80
CA SER A 277 16.40 -2.46 -1.99
C SER A 277 15.71 -1.47 -1.03
N PRO A 278 15.82 -1.66 0.30
CA PRO A 278 15.33 -0.73 1.30
C PRO A 278 16.29 0.44 1.57
N ALA A 279 17.40 0.56 0.84
CA ALA A 279 18.48 1.49 1.15
C ALA A 279 18.00 2.95 1.21
N LYS A 280 17.21 3.38 0.23
CA LYS A 280 16.67 4.74 0.17
C LYS A 280 15.70 4.99 1.33
N LEU A 281 14.75 4.09 1.59
CA LEU A 281 13.82 4.21 2.71
C LEU A 281 14.57 4.34 4.05
N ARG A 282 15.56 3.47 4.30
CA ARG A 282 16.37 3.49 5.52
C ARG A 282 17.16 4.79 5.69
N SER A 283 17.63 5.39 4.60
CA SER A 283 18.32 6.68 4.66
C SER A 283 17.38 7.84 5.01
N LEU A 284 16.13 7.78 4.54
CA LEU A 284 15.13 8.83 4.76
C LEU A 284 14.46 8.75 6.13
N VAL A 285 14.18 7.54 6.60
CA VAL A 285 13.47 7.28 7.86
C VAL A 285 14.17 6.18 8.69
N PRO A 286 15.38 6.44 9.17
CA PRO A 286 16.25 5.42 9.80
C PRO A 286 15.69 4.84 11.11
N LYS A 287 14.68 5.45 11.70
CA LYS A 287 14.04 4.97 12.94
C LYS A 287 12.93 3.96 12.68
N VAL A 288 12.54 3.74 11.41
CA VAL A 288 11.50 2.77 11.07
C VAL A 288 12.17 1.41 10.87
N GLU A 289 11.97 0.53 11.81
CA GLU A 289 12.54 -0.82 11.79
C GLU A 289 11.61 -1.82 11.11
N ALA A 290 12.17 -2.65 10.25
CA ALA A 290 11.41 -3.73 9.60
C ALA A 290 11.07 -4.81 10.63
N ILE A 291 9.82 -5.27 10.59
CA ILE A 291 9.37 -6.43 11.38
C ILE A 291 9.73 -7.69 10.60
N PRO A 292 10.46 -8.66 11.20
CA PRO A 292 10.78 -9.92 10.55
C PRO A 292 9.51 -10.65 10.08
N PHE A 293 9.53 -11.18 8.87
CA PHE A 293 8.34 -11.84 8.30
C PHE A 293 7.86 -13.03 9.16
N MET A 294 8.77 -13.77 9.78
CA MET A 294 8.40 -14.88 10.66
C MET A 294 7.63 -14.43 11.91
N ASP A 295 7.90 -13.23 12.41
CA ASP A 295 7.12 -12.65 13.52
C ASP A 295 5.75 -12.18 13.04
N THR A 296 5.65 -11.68 11.80
CA THR A 296 4.37 -11.36 11.15
C THR A 296 3.53 -12.62 10.98
N LEU A 297 4.13 -13.70 10.47
CA LEU A 297 3.43 -14.98 10.28
C LEU A 297 2.93 -15.56 11.62
N ARG A 298 3.79 -15.56 12.65
CA ARG A 298 3.40 -15.98 14.02
C ARG A 298 2.26 -15.14 14.56
N TRP A 299 2.34 -13.82 14.40
CA TRP A 299 1.27 -12.91 14.81
C TRP A 299 -0.03 -13.18 14.06
N MET A 300 -0.01 -13.46 12.78
CA MET A 300 -1.20 -13.76 11.99
C MET A 300 -1.84 -15.09 12.42
N LEU A 301 -1.05 -16.13 12.70
CA LEU A 301 -1.53 -17.45 13.13
C LEU A 301 -2.06 -17.47 14.56
N ALA A 302 -1.66 -16.53 15.41
CA ALA A 302 -2.14 -16.41 16.79
C ALA A 302 -3.47 -15.65 16.93
N ALA A 303 -4.20 -15.40 15.82
CA ALA A 303 -5.43 -14.58 15.79
C ALA A 303 -6.69 -15.42 16.05
#